data_0ac31a3ce18599f135816e4e654d9712
#
_entry.id   0ac31a3ce18599f135816e4e654d9712
#
_cell.length_a   1.000
_cell.length_b   1.000
_cell.length_c   1.000
_cell.angle_alpha   90.00
_cell.angle_beta   90.00
_cell.angle_gamma   90.00
#
_symmetry.space_group_name_H-M   'P 1'
#
loop_
_entity.id
_entity.type
_entity.pdbx_description
1 polymer ?
#
loop_
_entity_poly.entity_id
_entity_poly.type
_entity_poly.pdbx_seq_one_letter_code
_entity_poly.pdbx_strand_id
1 'polypeptide(L)'
;MSFEFDLTAPFQPEFTTKDQITNRHKIRPILVPSANGDRFRLNENGLRSVLGHSAIQNRKVVIISVAGAFRKGKSFLLNFFLEYLYALQKSQQNDVPLDWLGEETQVHGFHWRSGAKRDTVGIWMWGEPIMIENHLGENLAVVLLDTQGAFDNQSTYQQCTTIFALSTIVSSLQIYNVVDAIQEDSLQNLSLFVEYGRLAMQHAKQFGKPFQSLCFCVRDFKAPEEFAFGEEGGDQYMDHTSPDQPDELRATRDQLSECFDKLLCYLLPHPGHRVAERNSFRGHVKELRPVFREEIRKMVMTLLSPEALQPKIVNGKPATCKRMIQYFKEYAATFDSSTMPLPMNILQANARLLNYEATQDAKSVYCRLMDRATSGHSMIPEKKLLENHIRCGIAAVNAYDRHPKIIAEAGDQKDNHEKLQELINAEFERYKRVNSAKKVPGCVHTLTACGDSVLLGLGLGAAASGAVAGTVFALAAGIGSAGIVAIPFTIVTLTGIWLYVYTKPLFMRCVASRHREDRLLESDRKDTDRT
;
A
#
# COMPACT_ATOMS: atom_id res chain seq x y z
N MET A 1 -7.20 34.67 -31.11
CA MET A 1 -8.01 33.45 -30.98
C MET A 1 -7.42 32.64 -29.86
N SER A 2 -7.97 32.75 -28.66
CA SER A 2 -7.60 31.99 -27.48
C SER A 2 -8.27 30.61 -27.58
N PHE A 3 -7.51 29.57 -27.71
CA PHE A 3 -8.01 28.20 -27.59
C PHE A 3 -8.13 27.88 -26.08
N GLU A 4 -9.34 27.94 -25.56
CA GLU A 4 -9.69 27.35 -24.28
C GLU A 4 -9.63 25.84 -24.41
N PHE A 5 -8.66 25.21 -23.73
CA PHE A 5 -8.64 23.75 -23.57
C PHE A 5 -9.65 23.38 -22.49
N ASP A 6 -10.69 22.67 -22.89
CA ASP A 6 -11.62 22.02 -21.96
C ASP A 6 -10.91 20.89 -21.20
N LEU A 7 -10.50 21.19 -19.96
CA LEU A 7 -9.81 20.27 -19.05
C LEU A 7 -10.74 19.23 -18.42
N THR A 8 -12.04 19.26 -18.71
CA THR A 8 -13.04 18.30 -18.20
C THR A 8 -13.29 17.14 -19.16
N ALA A 9 -12.90 17.27 -20.42
CA ALA A 9 -12.99 16.18 -21.38
C ALA A 9 -11.91 15.12 -21.09
N PRO A 10 -12.24 13.82 -21.03
CA PRO A 10 -11.22 12.78 -20.91
C PRO A 10 -10.32 12.87 -22.15
N PHE A 11 -9.02 13.03 -21.92
CA PHE A 11 -8.00 13.05 -22.96
C PHE A 11 -8.19 11.88 -23.90
N GLN A 12 -8.61 12.11 -25.14
CA GLN A 12 -8.78 11.10 -26.18
C GLN A 12 -7.57 11.15 -27.12
N PRO A 13 -6.61 10.23 -27.00
CA PRO A 13 -5.61 10.05 -28.06
C PRO A 13 -6.22 9.31 -29.25
N GLU A 14 -5.84 9.70 -30.43
CA GLU A 14 -6.24 9.06 -31.69
C GLU A 14 -5.79 7.60 -31.75
N PHE A 15 -6.72 6.67 -31.92
CA PHE A 15 -6.49 5.22 -31.87
C PHE A 15 -6.39 4.58 -33.25
N THR A 16 -5.54 3.55 -33.33
CA THR A 16 -5.28 2.84 -34.58
C THR A 16 -5.68 1.36 -34.60
N THR A 17 -6.09 0.71 -33.49
CA THR A 17 -6.57 -0.69 -33.53
C THR A 17 -7.58 -1.03 -32.42
N LYS A 18 -8.46 -2.01 -32.72
CA LYS A 18 -9.55 -2.49 -31.84
C LYS A 18 -9.03 -3.09 -30.53
N ASP A 19 -7.88 -3.76 -30.55
CA ASP A 19 -7.27 -4.42 -29.37
C ASP A 19 -6.67 -3.44 -28.37
N GLN A 20 -6.12 -2.31 -28.84
CA GLN A 20 -5.64 -1.22 -27.99
C GLN A 20 -6.77 -0.51 -27.24
N ILE A 21 -7.99 -0.49 -27.80
CA ILE A 21 -9.17 0.08 -27.16
C ILE A 21 -9.63 -0.81 -26.01
N THR A 22 -9.58 -2.14 -26.16
CA THR A 22 -10.03 -3.11 -25.15
C THR A 22 -9.15 -3.06 -23.88
N ASN A 23 -7.84 -2.86 -24.02
CA ASN A 23 -6.90 -2.84 -22.88
C ASN A 23 -6.90 -1.53 -22.10
N ARG A 24 -7.41 -0.44 -22.64
CA ARG A 24 -7.53 0.85 -21.91
C ARG A 24 -8.42 0.77 -20.70
N HIS A 25 -9.48 -0.02 -20.75
CA HIS A 25 -10.36 -0.23 -19.62
C HIS A 25 -9.66 -0.96 -18.45
N LYS A 26 -8.49 -1.55 -18.71
CA LYS A 26 -7.68 -2.27 -17.72
C LYS A 26 -6.63 -1.41 -17.03
N ILE A 27 -6.31 -0.22 -17.54
CA ILE A 27 -5.28 0.66 -16.97
C ILE A 27 -5.94 1.72 -16.09
N ARG A 28 -5.37 1.99 -14.91
CA ARG A 28 -5.85 2.99 -13.96
C ARG A 28 -4.80 4.05 -13.70
N PRO A 29 -5.09 5.32 -13.94
CA PRO A 29 -4.20 6.40 -13.54
C PRO A 29 -4.20 6.52 -12.01
N ILE A 30 -3.03 6.48 -11.41
CA ILE A 30 -2.84 6.53 -9.95
C ILE A 30 -2.29 7.88 -9.51
N LEU A 31 -1.34 8.41 -10.25
CA LEU A 31 -0.81 9.75 -10.04
C LEU A 31 -1.11 10.56 -11.31
N VAL A 32 -1.88 11.64 -11.15
CA VAL A 32 -2.34 12.46 -12.27
C VAL A 32 -1.92 13.92 -12.08
N PRO A 33 -1.70 14.68 -13.17
CA PRO A 33 -1.42 16.11 -13.05
C PRO A 33 -2.53 16.85 -12.29
N SER A 34 -2.16 17.87 -11.51
CA SER A 34 -3.09 18.85 -10.95
C SER A 34 -3.76 19.64 -12.07
N ALA A 35 -4.85 20.35 -11.75
CA ALA A 35 -5.57 21.18 -12.72
C ALA A 35 -4.66 22.23 -13.40
N ASN A 36 -3.67 22.74 -12.67
CA ASN A 36 -2.71 23.73 -13.18
C ASN A 36 -1.50 23.08 -13.89
N GLY A 37 -1.39 21.74 -13.86
CA GLY A 37 -0.28 21.01 -14.46
C GLY A 37 1.08 21.15 -13.76
N ASP A 38 1.14 21.87 -12.63
CA ASP A 38 2.37 22.16 -11.88
C ASP A 38 2.81 21.02 -10.94
N ARG A 39 1.86 20.19 -10.49
CA ARG A 39 2.05 19.10 -9.53
C ARG A 39 1.33 17.84 -9.94
N PHE A 40 1.57 16.76 -9.18
CA PHE A 40 0.82 15.52 -9.29
C PHE A 40 -0.08 15.30 -8.09
N ARG A 41 -1.25 14.74 -8.33
CA ARG A 41 -2.25 14.38 -7.34
C ARG A 41 -2.53 12.89 -7.36
N LEU A 42 -2.69 12.28 -6.18
CA LEU A 42 -3.13 10.90 -6.08
C LEU A 42 -4.59 10.75 -6.51
N ASN A 43 -4.86 9.84 -7.44
CA ASN A 43 -6.20 9.37 -7.77
C ASN A 43 -6.56 8.19 -6.83
N GLU A 44 -7.10 8.52 -5.66
CA GLU A 44 -7.45 7.52 -4.65
C GLU A 44 -8.52 6.54 -5.16
N ASN A 45 -9.47 6.99 -5.97
CA ASN A 45 -10.50 6.11 -6.56
C ASN A 45 -9.89 5.08 -7.51
N GLY A 46 -8.95 5.50 -8.37
CA GLY A 46 -8.19 4.60 -9.23
C GLY A 46 -7.41 3.57 -8.42
N LEU A 47 -6.72 3.99 -7.38
CA LEU A 47 -5.96 3.11 -6.49
C LEU A 47 -6.86 2.11 -5.76
N ARG A 48 -7.98 2.57 -5.19
CA ARG A 48 -8.95 1.71 -4.49
C ARG A 48 -9.64 0.72 -5.43
N SER A 49 -9.88 1.09 -6.69
CA SER A 49 -10.48 0.17 -7.67
C SER A 49 -9.59 -1.03 -7.96
N VAL A 50 -8.28 -0.91 -7.79
CA VAL A 50 -7.32 -2.01 -7.97
C VAL A 50 -7.04 -2.74 -6.66
N LEU A 51 -6.57 -2.03 -5.63
CA LEU A 51 -6.08 -2.64 -4.39
C LEU A 51 -7.16 -2.85 -3.32
N GLY A 52 -8.31 -2.21 -3.46
CA GLY A 52 -9.38 -2.23 -2.45
C GLY A 52 -10.39 -3.37 -2.58
N HIS A 53 -10.29 -4.22 -3.61
CA HIS A 53 -11.22 -5.30 -3.82
C HIS A 53 -11.20 -6.33 -2.67
N SER A 54 -12.37 -6.77 -2.20
CA SER A 54 -12.51 -7.63 -1.02
C SER A 54 -11.72 -8.95 -1.11
N ALA A 55 -11.60 -9.52 -2.31
CA ALA A 55 -10.88 -10.78 -2.56
C ALA A 55 -9.36 -10.68 -2.35
N ILE A 56 -8.78 -9.47 -2.51
CA ILE A 56 -7.32 -9.28 -2.50
C ILE A 56 -6.82 -8.33 -1.41
N GLN A 57 -7.69 -7.53 -0.78
CA GLN A 57 -7.29 -6.47 0.14
C GLN A 57 -6.37 -6.92 1.28
N ASN A 58 -6.49 -8.16 1.72
CA ASN A 58 -5.70 -8.76 2.79
C ASN A 58 -4.49 -9.56 2.28
N ARG A 59 -4.32 -9.70 0.95
CA ARG A 59 -3.17 -10.39 0.37
C ARG A 59 -1.94 -9.49 0.41
N LYS A 60 -0.77 -10.11 0.57
CA LYS A 60 0.51 -9.46 0.43
C LYS A 60 0.66 -8.98 -1.02
N VAL A 61 1.17 -7.77 -1.22
CA VAL A 61 1.30 -7.16 -2.55
C VAL A 61 2.75 -7.10 -3.00
N VAL A 62 2.98 -7.46 -4.25
CA VAL A 62 4.23 -7.22 -4.99
C VAL A 62 3.99 -6.09 -5.96
N ILE A 63 4.80 -5.05 -5.91
CA ILE A 63 4.71 -3.91 -6.84
C ILE A 63 5.98 -3.85 -7.66
N ILE A 64 5.81 -3.93 -8.97
CA ILE A 64 6.91 -3.85 -9.93
C ILE A 64 6.69 -2.59 -10.75
N SER A 65 7.66 -1.70 -10.79
CA SER A 65 7.58 -0.47 -11.58
C SER A 65 8.74 -0.33 -12.55
N VAL A 66 8.48 0.35 -13.65
CA VAL A 66 9.52 0.70 -14.63
C VAL A 66 9.58 2.21 -14.76
N ALA A 67 10.74 2.79 -14.45
CA ALA A 67 11.03 4.20 -14.62
C ALA A 67 12.25 4.40 -15.53
N GLY A 68 12.46 5.62 -16.00
CA GLY A 68 13.60 5.96 -16.86
C GLY A 68 13.22 6.96 -17.94
N ALA A 69 14.15 7.23 -18.86
CA ALA A 69 14.02 8.27 -19.86
C ALA A 69 12.78 8.13 -20.75
N PHE A 70 12.31 9.27 -21.24
CA PHE A 70 11.17 9.36 -22.13
C PHE A 70 11.36 8.54 -23.42
N ARG A 71 10.33 7.77 -23.82
CA ARG A 71 10.26 6.99 -25.07
C ARG A 71 11.33 5.91 -25.26
N LYS A 72 11.85 5.40 -24.20
CA LYS A 72 12.85 4.32 -24.19
C LYS A 72 12.24 2.94 -23.91
N GLY A 73 10.94 2.74 -24.25
CA GLY A 73 10.29 1.42 -24.27
C GLY A 73 9.89 0.85 -22.90
N LYS A 74 9.62 1.70 -21.88
CA LYS A 74 9.14 1.26 -20.55
C LYS A 74 7.84 0.47 -20.63
N SER A 75 6.80 1.07 -21.21
CA SER A 75 5.49 0.42 -21.39
C SER A 75 5.58 -0.85 -22.27
N PHE A 76 6.48 -0.87 -23.24
CA PHE A 76 6.77 -2.05 -24.04
C PHE A 76 7.40 -3.18 -23.20
N LEU A 77 8.34 -2.85 -22.32
CA LEU A 77 8.94 -3.81 -21.37
C LEU A 77 7.90 -4.42 -20.43
N LEU A 78 7.01 -3.59 -19.88
CA LEU A 78 5.94 -4.04 -18.99
C LEU A 78 4.97 -5.04 -19.66
N ASN A 79 4.83 -4.98 -20.99
CA ASN A 79 3.97 -5.94 -21.69
C ASN A 79 4.55 -7.36 -21.71
N PHE A 80 5.87 -7.51 -21.70
CA PHE A 80 6.50 -8.82 -21.50
C PHE A 80 6.28 -9.34 -20.07
N PHE A 81 6.31 -8.43 -19.09
CA PHE A 81 6.02 -8.81 -17.70
C PHE A 81 4.57 -9.27 -17.55
N LEU A 82 3.62 -8.59 -18.19
CA LEU A 82 2.21 -9.00 -18.19
C LEU A 82 2.02 -10.38 -18.82
N GLU A 83 2.60 -10.60 -20.00
CA GLU A 83 2.50 -11.87 -20.72
C GLU A 83 3.03 -13.04 -19.87
N TYR A 84 4.20 -12.85 -19.26
CA TYR A 84 4.77 -13.86 -18.36
C TYR A 84 3.91 -14.13 -17.14
N LEU A 85 3.47 -13.07 -16.44
CA LEU A 85 2.71 -13.21 -15.21
C LEU A 85 1.34 -13.86 -15.44
N TYR A 86 0.66 -13.54 -16.54
CA TYR A 86 -0.58 -14.21 -16.91
C TYR A 86 -0.38 -15.68 -17.30
N ALA A 87 0.70 -15.97 -18.03
CA ALA A 87 1.05 -17.36 -18.35
C ALA A 87 1.42 -18.14 -17.10
N LEU A 88 2.17 -17.55 -16.17
CA LEU A 88 2.52 -18.16 -14.87
C LEU A 88 1.27 -18.41 -14.03
N GLN A 89 0.38 -17.43 -13.92
CA GLN A 89 -0.91 -17.61 -13.21
C GLN A 89 -1.72 -18.77 -13.80
N LYS A 90 -1.83 -18.82 -15.14
CA LYS A 90 -2.54 -19.89 -15.83
C LYS A 90 -1.88 -21.25 -15.62
N SER A 91 -0.54 -21.31 -15.66
CA SER A 91 0.24 -22.51 -15.38
C SER A 91 -0.04 -23.04 -13.98
N GLN A 92 0.01 -22.17 -12.95
CA GLN A 92 -0.28 -22.54 -11.56
C GLN A 92 -1.73 -22.95 -11.32
N GLN A 93 -2.70 -22.32 -12.00
CA GLN A 93 -4.12 -22.64 -11.83
C GLN A 93 -4.56 -23.93 -12.50
N ASN A 94 -3.95 -24.30 -13.62
CA ASN A 94 -4.39 -25.41 -14.47
C ASN A 94 -3.36 -26.55 -14.55
N ASP A 95 -2.24 -26.45 -13.83
CA ASP A 95 -1.14 -27.42 -13.85
C ASP A 95 -0.64 -27.71 -15.28
N VAL A 96 -0.44 -26.65 -16.07
CA VAL A 96 0.05 -26.75 -17.45
C VAL A 96 1.47 -26.17 -17.57
N PRO A 97 2.30 -26.65 -18.52
CA PRO A 97 3.63 -26.11 -18.74
C PRO A 97 3.61 -24.61 -18.99
N LEU A 98 4.60 -23.91 -18.45
CA LEU A 98 4.78 -22.46 -18.64
C LEU A 98 5.34 -22.18 -20.03
N ASP A 99 4.48 -21.86 -20.99
CA ASP A 99 4.85 -21.32 -22.31
C ASP A 99 4.28 -19.91 -22.45
N TRP A 100 5.15 -18.91 -22.49
CA TRP A 100 4.74 -17.51 -22.43
C TRP A 100 5.26 -16.64 -23.59
N LEU A 101 6.35 -17.05 -24.27
CA LEU A 101 6.98 -16.27 -25.30
C LEU A 101 7.27 -17.12 -26.57
N GLY A 102 6.22 -17.73 -27.12
CA GLY A 102 6.29 -18.43 -28.40
C GLY A 102 6.42 -17.47 -29.59
N GLU A 103 6.72 -18.01 -30.79
CA GLU A 103 6.88 -17.17 -32.00
C GLU A 103 5.61 -16.45 -32.41
N GLU A 104 4.45 -17.07 -32.20
CA GLU A 104 3.14 -16.49 -32.52
C GLU A 104 2.59 -15.59 -31.40
N THR A 105 3.30 -15.48 -30.29
CA THR A 105 2.90 -14.58 -29.20
C THR A 105 2.88 -13.14 -29.68
N GLN A 106 1.84 -12.42 -29.28
CA GLN A 106 1.72 -10.98 -29.48
C GLN A 106 1.59 -10.31 -28.13
N VAL A 107 2.60 -9.56 -27.73
CA VAL A 107 2.62 -8.88 -26.42
C VAL A 107 1.66 -7.68 -26.42
N HIS A 108 0.78 -7.65 -25.43
CA HIS A 108 -0.27 -6.64 -25.24
C HIS A 108 -0.30 -6.13 -23.79
N GLY A 109 -0.93 -5.00 -23.56
CA GLY A 109 -1.11 -4.47 -22.20
C GLY A 109 -1.09 -2.97 -22.15
N PHE A 110 -0.06 -2.41 -21.53
CA PHE A 110 0.16 -0.97 -21.48
C PHE A 110 0.29 -0.39 -22.89
N HIS A 111 -0.32 0.77 -23.08
CA HIS A 111 -0.25 1.42 -24.37
C HIS A 111 1.18 1.90 -24.64
N TRP A 112 1.68 1.63 -25.83
CA TRP A 112 2.97 2.12 -26.31
C TRP A 112 2.86 2.49 -27.78
N ARG A 113 3.62 3.47 -28.22
CA ARG A 113 3.70 3.89 -29.63
C ARG A 113 5.08 4.42 -29.96
N SER A 114 5.46 4.32 -31.21
CA SER A 114 6.57 5.10 -31.78
C SER A 114 6.09 6.52 -32.10
N GLY A 115 6.99 7.50 -32.20
CA GLY A 115 6.68 8.91 -32.54
C GLY A 115 7.03 9.89 -31.41
N ALA A 116 6.83 11.21 -31.55
CA ALA A 116 7.38 12.25 -30.67
C ALA A 116 6.45 12.74 -29.54
N LYS A 117 5.16 12.36 -29.53
CA LYS A 117 4.21 12.81 -28.49
C LYS A 117 4.23 11.91 -27.25
N ARG A 118 4.03 12.51 -26.05
CA ARG A 118 3.92 11.82 -24.76
C ARG A 118 2.74 10.84 -24.78
N ASP A 119 2.92 9.68 -24.17
CA ASP A 119 1.87 8.65 -24.03
C ASP A 119 1.42 8.50 -22.57
N THR A 120 2.34 8.17 -21.66
CA THR A 120 2.08 8.06 -20.24
C THR A 120 2.35 9.39 -19.54
N VAL A 121 1.39 9.88 -18.72
CA VAL A 121 1.53 11.06 -17.86
C VAL A 121 1.28 10.62 -16.41
N GLY A 122 2.22 10.91 -15.51
CA GLY A 122 2.16 10.49 -14.12
C GLY A 122 2.52 9.02 -13.90
N ILE A 123 1.77 8.33 -13.06
CA ILE A 123 1.92 6.89 -12.77
C ILE A 123 0.60 6.20 -13.08
N TRP A 124 0.69 5.13 -13.85
CA TRP A 124 -0.43 4.30 -14.25
C TRP A 124 -0.25 2.88 -13.72
N MET A 125 -1.32 2.26 -13.23
CA MET A 125 -1.33 0.92 -12.65
C MET A 125 -2.14 -0.02 -13.55
N TRP A 126 -1.66 -1.24 -13.72
CA TRP A 126 -2.48 -2.28 -14.33
C TRP A 126 -3.67 -2.58 -13.42
N GLY A 127 -4.87 -2.53 -13.95
CA GLY A 127 -6.10 -2.54 -13.16
C GLY A 127 -6.54 -3.89 -12.64
N GLU A 128 -5.87 -4.97 -13.06
CA GLU A 128 -6.15 -6.33 -12.64
C GLU A 128 -4.91 -6.89 -11.92
N PRO A 129 -4.90 -6.96 -10.58
CA PRO A 129 -3.81 -7.64 -9.86
C PRO A 129 -3.71 -9.10 -10.26
N ILE A 130 -2.49 -9.55 -10.58
CA ILE A 130 -2.23 -10.92 -11.03
C ILE A 130 -1.89 -11.77 -9.80
N MET A 131 -2.63 -12.86 -9.60
CA MET A 131 -2.47 -13.72 -8.43
C MET A 131 -1.43 -14.78 -8.71
N ILE A 132 -0.29 -14.74 -8.01
CA ILE A 132 0.81 -15.69 -8.14
C ILE A 132 1.07 -16.35 -6.79
N GLU A 133 1.20 -17.66 -6.79
CA GLU A 133 1.72 -18.39 -5.65
C GLU A 133 3.25 -18.38 -5.72
N ASN A 134 3.89 -17.93 -4.63
CA ASN A 134 5.34 -17.93 -4.53
C ASN A 134 5.86 -19.32 -4.07
N HIS A 135 7.18 -19.48 -4.04
CA HIS A 135 7.83 -20.74 -3.63
C HIS A 135 7.53 -21.16 -2.17
N LEU A 136 7.00 -20.25 -1.35
CA LEU A 136 6.58 -20.52 0.04
C LEU A 136 5.09 -20.92 0.14
N GLY A 137 4.36 -21.06 -0.99
CA GLY A 137 2.93 -21.35 -1.01
C GLY A 137 2.06 -20.14 -0.65
N GLU A 138 2.62 -18.93 -0.65
CA GLU A 138 1.86 -17.72 -0.38
C GLU A 138 1.27 -17.14 -1.67
N ASN A 139 -0.02 -16.89 -1.67
CA ASN A 139 -0.70 -16.22 -2.77
C ASN A 139 -0.48 -14.70 -2.71
N LEU A 140 0.33 -14.18 -3.61
CA LEU A 140 0.69 -12.77 -3.74
C LEU A 140 -0.21 -12.08 -4.77
N ALA A 141 -0.50 -10.80 -4.54
CA ALA A 141 -1.12 -9.93 -5.53
C ALA A 141 -0.02 -9.13 -6.25
N VAL A 142 0.29 -9.47 -7.48
CA VAL A 142 1.32 -8.79 -8.28
C VAL A 142 0.67 -7.65 -9.07
N VAL A 143 1.25 -6.46 -8.98
CA VAL A 143 0.76 -5.23 -9.60
C VAL A 143 1.90 -4.55 -10.36
N LEU A 144 1.62 -4.11 -11.59
CA LEU A 144 2.58 -3.41 -12.45
C LEU A 144 2.27 -1.92 -12.53
N LEU A 145 3.32 -1.10 -12.45
CA LEU A 145 3.26 0.35 -12.59
C LEU A 145 4.03 0.81 -13.83
N ASP A 146 3.36 1.54 -14.70
CA ASP A 146 3.98 2.31 -15.78
C ASP A 146 4.17 3.76 -15.35
N THR A 147 5.35 4.31 -15.55
CA THR A 147 5.66 5.68 -15.17
C THR A 147 5.86 6.57 -16.38
N GLN A 148 5.52 7.84 -16.22
CA GLN A 148 5.91 8.88 -17.17
C GLN A 148 7.41 8.83 -17.41
N GLY A 149 7.82 9.04 -18.67
CA GLY A 149 9.24 9.18 -18.99
C GLY A 149 9.85 10.42 -18.38
N ALA A 150 11.01 10.26 -17.74
CA ALA A 150 11.81 11.36 -17.25
C ALA A 150 12.46 12.14 -18.41
N PHE A 151 12.74 13.43 -18.17
CA PHE A 151 13.49 14.32 -19.08
C PHE A 151 12.84 14.53 -20.46
N ASP A 152 11.50 14.57 -20.50
CA ASP A 152 10.83 15.11 -21.67
C ASP A 152 10.86 16.65 -21.63
N ASN A 153 10.69 17.28 -22.80
CA ASN A 153 10.67 18.75 -22.92
C ASN A 153 9.38 19.41 -22.37
N GLN A 154 8.48 18.66 -21.75
CA GLN A 154 7.19 19.13 -21.23
C GLN A 154 7.06 18.94 -19.71
N SER A 155 8.04 18.28 -19.05
CA SER A 155 8.05 18.04 -17.61
C SER A 155 9.19 18.79 -16.94
N THR A 156 8.92 19.33 -15.76
CA THR A 156 9.97 19.90 -14.93
C THR A 156 10.83 18.79 -14.32
N TYR A 157 12.08 19.11 -13.97
CA TYR A 157 12.97 18.21 -13.24
C TYR A 157 12.30 17.68 -11.96
N GLN A 158 11.64 18.55 -11.23
CA GLN A 158 10.90 18.18 -10.01
C GLN A 158 9.79 17.15 -10.28
N GLN A 159 9.03 17.32 -11.36
CA GLN A 159 7.98 16.35 -11.73
C GLN A 159 8.57 14.97 -12.04
N CYS A 160 9.66 14.93 -12.79
CA CYS A 160 10.35 13.68 -13.11
C CYS A 160 10.88 12.99 -11.86
N THR A 161 11.52 13.73 -10.97
CA THR A 161 12.08 13.20 -9.73
C THR A 161 10.97 12.73 -8.78
N THR A 162 9.85 13.45 -8.69
CA THR A 162 8.68 13.04 -7.90
C THR A 162 8.14 11.68 -8.34
N ILE A 163 7.94 11.50 -9.65
CA ILE A 163 7.42 10.24 -10.20
C ILE A 163 8.40 9.10 -9.94
N PHE A 164 9.69 9.33 -10.20
CA PHE A 164 10.72 8.33 -9.96
C PHE A 164 10.81 7.98 -8.47
N ALA A 165 10.82 8.98 -7.60
CA ALA A 165 10.88 8.79 -6.16
C ALA A 165 9.67 8.00 -5.63
N LEU A 166 8.45 8.42 -5.99
CA LEU A 166 7.25 7.74 -5.52
C LEU A 166 7.19 6.30 -6.04
N SER A 167 7.50 6.07 -7.33
CA SER A 167 7.51 4.70 -7.88
C SER A 167 8.52 3.80 -7.18
N THR A 168 9.71 4.31 -6.85
CA THR A 168 10.74 3.54 -6.14
C THR A 168 10.34 3.21 -4.71
N ILE A 169 9.82 4.17 -3.96
CA ILE A 169 9.43 3.98 -2.55
C ILE A 169 8.33 2.91 -2.42
N VAL A 170 7.37 2.89 -3.34
CA VAL A 170 6.23 1.95 -3.27
C VAL A 170 6.53 0.58 -3.86
N SER A 171 7.61 0.41 -4.61
CA SER A 171 7.89 -0.83 -5.34
C SER A 171 8.67 -1.86 -4.52
N SER A 172 8.39 -3.14 -4.77
CA SER A 172 9.23 -4.28 -4.36
C SER A 172 10.43 -4.41 -5.30
N LEU A 173 10.18 -4.19 -6.60
CA LEU A 173 11.18 -4.19 -7.66
C LEU A 173 11.01 -2.93 -8.51
N GLN A 174 12.03 -2.08 -8.51
CA GLN A 174 12.13 -0.93 -9.39
C GLN A 174 13.05 -1.26 -10.55
N ILE A 175 12.54 -1.22 -11.77
CA ILE A 175 13.36 -1.28 -12.97
C ILE A 175 13.72 0.13 -13.40
N TYR A 176 15.01 0.44 -13.41
CA TYR A 176 15.51 1.68 -13.97
C TYR A 176 15.98 1.46 -15.39
N ASN A 177 15.14 1.85 -16.35
CA ASN A 177 15.36 1.65 -17.77
C ASN A 177 16.25 2.77 -18.33
N VAL A 178 17.52 2.47 -18.51
CA VAL A 178 18.55 3.33 -19.11
C VAL A 178 18.92 2.86 -20.52
N VAL A 179 19.56 3.69 -21.31
CA VAL A 179 19.93 3.38 -22.70
C VAL A 179 21.41 3.56 -22.91
N ASP A 180 22.01 2.67 -23.67
CA ASP A 180 23.43 2.60 -24.00
C ASP A 180 24.32 2.28 -22.79
N ALA A 181 24.33 3.13 -21.77
CA ALA A 181 25.19 3.01 -20.60
C ALA A 181 24.57 3.65 -19.36
N ILE A 182 25.04 3.29 -18.18
CA ILE A 182 24.72 3.98 -16.92
C ILE A 182 25.63 5.21 -16.86
N GLN A 183 25.05 6.39 -17.09
CA GLN A 183 25.73 7.67 -17.08
C GLN A 183 25.58 8.40 -15.75
N GLU A 184 26.35 9.44 -15.52
CA GLU A 184 26.33 10.24 -14.29
C GLU A 184 24.96 10.84 -13.99
N ASP A 185 24.27 11.37 -15.00
CA ASP A 185 22.91 11.92 -14.88
C ASP A 185 21.91 10.85 -14.38
N SER A 186 22.10 9.59 -14.79
CA SER A 186 21.32 8.47 -14.31
C SER A 186 21.55 8.21 -12.82
N LEU A 187 22.77 8.37 -12.33
CA LEU A 187 23.11 8.20 -10.92
C LEU A 187 22.68 9.41 -10.07
N GLN A 188 22.78 10.63 -10.60
CA GLN A 188 22.30 11.84 -9.92
C GLN A 188 20.81 11.78 -9.56
N ASN A 189 20.00 11.17 -10.41
CA ASN A 189 18.58 10.96 -10.11
C ASN A 189 18.34 10.06 -8.90
N LEU A 190 19.32 9.27 -8.50
CA LEU A 190 19.27 8.39 -7.33
C LEU A 190 19.78 9.06 -6.04
N SER A 191 20.35 10.27 -6.12
CA SER A 191 20.95 10.98 -4.97
C SER A 191 19.95 11.21 -3.82
N LEU A 192 18.67 11.48 -4.14
CA LEU A 192 17.62 11.61 -3.14
C LEU A 192 17.45 10.32 -2.30
N PHE A 193 17.57 9.17 -2.93
CA PHE A 193 17.43 7.87 -2.25
C PHE A 193 18.64 7.56 -1.39
N VAL A 194 19.82 7.92 -1.86
CA VAL A 194 21.06 7.81 -1.09
C VAL A 194 20.96 8.61 0.20
N GLU A 195 20.55 9.88 0.10
CA GLU A 195 20.43 10.75 1.27
C GLU A 195 19.32 10.29 2.23
N TYR A 196 18.17 9.85 1.66
CA TYR A 196 17.12 9.23 2.47
C TYR A 196 17.61 7.93 3.15
N GLY A 197 18.36 7.08 2.41
CA GLY A 197 18.92 5.85 2.94
C GLY A 197 19.83 6.12 4.14
N ARG A 198 20.70 7.11 4.05
CA ARG A 198 21.57 7.55 5.13
C ARG A 198 20.77 7.94 6.38
N LEU A 199 19.74 8.75 6.24
CA LEU A 199 18.85 9.13 7.35
C LEU A 199 18.08 7.93 7.92
N ALA A 200 17.57 7.06 7.07
CA ALA A 200 16.87 5.86 7.51
C ALA A 200 17.77 4.93 8.31
N MET A 201 19.03 4.76 7.90
CA MET A 201 20.01 3.97 8.64
C MET A 201 20.39 4.60 9.99
N GLN A 202 20.33 5.91 10.11
CA GLN A 202 20.57 6.59 11.40
C GLN A 202 19.40 6.45 12.37
N HIS A 203 18.17 6.61 11.90
CA HIS A 203 16.97 6.72 12.73
C HIS A 203 16.08 5.47 12.75
N ALA A 204 16.24 4.59 11.79
CA ALA A 204 15.36 3.44 11.55
C ALA A 204 16.12 2.13 11.25
N LYS A 205 17.39 2.02 11.66
CA LYS A 205 18.27 0.85 11.40
C LYS A 205 17.63 -0.50 11.75
N GLN A 206 16.77 -0.52 12.76
CA GLN A 206 16.06 -1.72 13.21
C GLN A 206 15.14 -2.33 12.15
N PHE A 207 14.78 -1.61 11.08
CA PHE A 207 13.88 -2.07 10.01
C PHE A 207 14.63 -2.59 8.77
N GLY A 208 15.97 -2.60 8.79
CA GLY A 208 16.80 -2.99 7.66
C GLY A 208 16.97 -1.86 6.64
N LYS A 209 17.33 -2.24 5.42
CA LYS A 209 17.49 -1.29 4.32
C LYS A 209 16.14 -0.71 3.88
N PRO A 210 16.07 0.59 3.52
CA PRO A 210 14.79 1.25 3.23
C PRO A 210 14.13 0.82 1.93
N PHE A 211 14.92 0.33 0.96
CA PHE A 211 14.43 -0.11 -0.36
C PHE A 211 14.79 -1.56 -0.62
N GLN A 212 13.93 -2.23 -1.42
CA GLN A 212 14.14 -3.63 -1.75
C GLN A 212 15.05 -3.80 -2.96
N SER A 213 14.52 -3.90 -4.17
CA SER A 213 15.32 -4.21 -5.34
C SER A 213 15.32 -3.08 -6.35
N LEU A 214 16.51 -2.69 -6.81
CA LEU A 214 16.72 -1.81 -7.96
C LEU A 214 17.44 -2.61 -9.05
N CYS A 215 16.84 -2.66 -10.23
CA CYS A 215 17.43 -3.29 -11.41
C CYS A 215 17.73 -2.25 -12.48
N PHE A 216 18.98 -2.04 -12.81
CA PHE A 216 19.39 -1.28 -13.99
C PHE A 216 19.15 -2.14 -15.24
N CYS A 217 18.18 -1.76 -16.05
CA CYS A 217 17.95 -2.37 -17.36
C CYS A 217 18.60 -1.51 -18.43
N VAL A 218 19.82 -1.84 -18.80
CA VAL A 218 20.60 -1.12 -19.82
C VAL A 218 20.17 -1.62 -21.19
N ARG A 219 19.35 -0.81 -21.87
CA ARG A 219 18.79 -1.12 -23.19
C ARG A 219 19.71 -0.68 -24.31
N ASP A 220 19.62 -1.42 -25.42
CA ASP A 220 20.35 -1.10 -26.65
C ASP A 220 21.89 -1.06 -26.45
N PHE A 221 22.35 -1.91 -25.50
CA PHE A 221 23.77 -1.99 -25.15
C PHE A 221 24.65 -2.33 -26.37
N LYS A 222 25.77 -1.60 -26.54
CA LYS A 222 26.54 -1.59 -27.78
C LYS A 222 27.89 -2.29 -27.70
N ALA A 223 28.34 -2.70 -26.53
CA ALA A 223 29.64 -3.31 -26.32
C ALA A 223 29.58 -4.79 -25.86
N PRO A 224 28.87 -5.68 -26.61
CA PRO A 224 28.70 -7.08 -26.17
C PRO A 224 30.02 -7.90 -26.24
N GLU A 225 31.06 -7.40 -26.91
CA GLU A 225 32.38 -7.99 -26.92
C GLU A 225 33.15 -7.77 -25.60
N GLU A 226 32.78 -6.70 -24.85
CA GLU A 226 33.39 -6.38 -23.55
C GLU A 226 32.58 -7.00 -22.42
N PHE A 227 31.26 -6.88 -22.50
CA PHE A 227 30.32 -7.43 -21.49
C PHE A 227 29.18 -8.16 -22.21
N ALA A 228 29.02 -9.43 -21.95
CA ALA A 228 27.93 -10.22 -22.52
C ALA A 228 26.56 -9.64 -22.21
N PHE A 229 25.58 -9.88 -23.08
CA PHE A 229 24.19 -9.58 -22.73
C PHE A 229 23.72 -10.43 -21.54
N GLY A 230 22.74 -9.92 -20.80
CA GLY A 230 22.10 -10.61 -19.69
C GLY A 230 22.58 -10.13 -18.32
N GLU A 231 22.34 -10.95 -17.30
CA GLU A 231 22.65 -10.65 -15.90
C GLU A 231 24.14 -10.72 -15.62
N GLU A 232 24.79 -11.81 -16.04
CA GLU A 232 26.22 -12.02 -15.81
C GLU A 232 27.07 -10.88 -16.39
N GLY A 233 26.80 -10.48 -17.64
CA GLY A 233 27.47 -9.31 -18.22
C GLY A 233 27.09 -8.00 -17.54
N GLY A 234 25.87 -7.90 -17.02
CA GLY A 234 25.43 -6.77 -16.22
C GLY A 234 26.19 -6.63 -14.91
N ASP A 235 26.42 -7.72 -14.20
CA ASP A 235 27.20 -7.74 -12.96
C ASP A 235 28.67 -7.37 -13.23
N GLN A 236 29.28 -7.96 -14.27
CA GLN A 236 30.63 -7.60 -14.71
C GLN A 236 30.72 -6.12 -15.11
N TYR A 237 29.71 -5.58 -15.80
CA TYR A 237 29.64 -4.18 -16.18
C TYR A 237 29.54 -3.27 -14.94
N MET A 238 28.75 -3.62 -13.96
CA MET A 238 28.65 -2.88 -12.70
C MET A 238 29.95 -2.90 -11.91
N ASP A 239 30.66 -4.01 -11.87
CA ASP A 239 31.92 -4.16 -11.17
C ASP A 239 33.05 -3.41 -11.91
N HIS A 240 33.11 -3.51 -13.25
CA HIS A 240 34.16 -2.91 -14.08
C HIS A 240 34.13 -1.37 -14.05
N THR A 241 32.95 -0.77 -14.06
CA THR A 241 32.81 0.68 -13.97
C THR A 241 33.22 1.23 -12.60
N SER A 242 33.52 0.37 -11.63
CA SER A 242 33.89 0.74 -10.26
C SER A 242 35.36 1.21 -10.09
N PRO A 243 36.41 0.60 -10.74
CA PRO A 243 37.80 0.96 -10.46
C PRO A 243 38.29 2.28 -11.11
N ASP A 244 37.81 2.60 -12.30
CA ASP A 244 38.33 3.71 -13.13
C ASP A 244 37.45 4.97 -13.12
N GLN A 245 36.36 4.97 -12.35
CA GLN A 245 35.44 6.10 -12.25
C GLN A 245 35.90 7.13 -11.22
N PRO A 246 35.51 8.43 -11.39
CA PRO A 246 35.68 9.44 -10.37
C PRO A 246 35.15 8.97 -9.01
N ASP A 247 35.84 9.32 -7.93
CA ASP A 247 35.53 8.91 -6.56
C ASP A 247 34.07 9.20 -6.15
N GLU A 248 33.49 10.26 -6.69
CA GLU A 248 32.09 10.67 -6.43
C GLU A 248 31.06 9.65 -6.98
N LEU A 249 31.31 9.08 -8.15
CA LEU A 249 30.42 8.08 -8.75
C LEU A 249 30.51 6.72 -8.06
N ARG A 250 31.72 6.37 -7.63
CA ARG A 250 31.94 5.17 -6.81
C ARG A 250 31.23 5.30 -5.47
N ALA A 251 31.37 6.44 -4.79
CA ALA A 251 30.67 6.72 -3.54
C ALA A 251 29.16 6.63 -3.69
N THR A 252 28.58 7.12 -4.80
CA THR A 252 27.12 7.02 -5.04
C THR A 252 26.68 5.57 -5.19
N ARG A 253 27.45 4.71 -5.85
CA ARG A 253 27.12 3.28 -5.99
C ARG A 253 27.21 2.54 -4.66
N ASP A 254 28.28 2.77 -3.91
CA ASP A 254 28.46 2.15 -2.59
C ASP A 254 27.28 2.52 -1.69
N GLN A 255 26.88 3.80 -1.70
CA GLN A 255 25.73 4.30 -0.94
C GLN A 255 24.39 3.71 -1.42
N LEU A 256 24.22 3.48 -2.74
CA LEU A 256 23.05 2.77 -3.25
C LEU A 256 23.01 1.34 -2.75
N SER A 257 24.14 0.65 -2.69
CA SER A 257 24.22 -0.70 -2.14
C SER A 257 23.86 -0.77 -0.65
N GLU A 258 24.09 0.31 0.11
CA GLU A 258 23.64 0.42 1.49
C GLU A 258 22.12 0.67 1.62
N CYS A 259 21.48 1.29 0.62
CA CYS A 259 20.07 1.67 0.65
C CYS A 259 19.14 0.59 0.11
N PHE A 260 19.58 -0.20 -0.86
CA PHE A 260 18.80 -1.25 -1.52
C PHE A 260 19.26 -2.64 -1.06
N ASP A 261 18.30 -3.54 -0.82
CA ASP A 261 18.61 -4.93 -0.47
C ASP A 261 19.33 -5.63 -1.64
N LYS A 262 18.87 -5.36 -2.88
CA LYS A 262 19.46 -5.91 -4.09
C LYS A 262 19.66 -4.82 -5.14
N LEU A 263 20.88 -4.77 -5.69
CA LEU A 263 21.19 -4.04 -6.92
C LEU A 263 21.45 -5.07 -8.01
N LEU A 264 20.72 -4.96 -9.11
CA LEU A 264 20.79 -5.85 -10.24
C LEU A 264 21.12 -5.04 -11.51
N CYS A 265 21.78 -5.65 -12.47
CA CYS A 265 22.00 -5.04 -13.77
C CYS A 265 21.74 -6.07 -14.88
N TYR A 266 21.01 -5.64 -15.90
CA TYR A 266 20.73 -6.43 -17.09
C TYR A 266 21.14 -5.67 -18.34
N LEU A 267 22.01 -6.24 -19.17
CA LEU A 267 22.40 -5.69 -20.46
C LEU A 267 21.52 -6.30 -21.56
N LEU A 268 20.68 -5.48 -22.18
CA LEU A 268 19.78 -5.93 -23.25
C LEU A 268 20.23 -5.43 -24.62
N PRO A 269 20.24 -6.32 -25.64
CA PRO A 269 20.48 -5.91 -27.02
C PRO A 269 19.34 -5.03 -27.56
N HIS A 270 19.57 -4.38 -28.69
CA HIS A 270 18.52 -3.64 -29.40
C HIS A 270 17.46 -4.61 -29.96
N PRO A 271 16.13 -4.31 -29.80
CA PRO A 271 15.03 -5.22 -30.19
C PRO A 271 14.90 -5.42 -31.71
N GLY A 272 15.50 -4.55 -32.50
CA GLY A 272 15.47 -4.54 -33.95
C GLY A 272 14.90 -3.23 -34.52
N HIS A 273 15.45 -2.76 -35.65
CA HIS A 273 15.02 -1.51 -36.29
C HIS A 273 13.54 -1.52 -36.72
N ARG A 274 13.02 -2.69 -37.13
CA ARG A 274 11.59 -2.84 -37.48
C ARG A 274 10.66 -2.56 -36.31
N VAL A 275 11.09 -2.92 -35.12
CA VAL A 275 10.34 -2.76 -33.88
C VAL A 275 10.47 -1.35 -33.32
N ALA A 276 11.68 -0.81 -33.30
CA ALA A 276 11.96 0.49 -32.69
C ALA A 276 11.50 1.69 -33.53
N GLU A 277 11.56 1.58 -34.86
CA GLU A 277 11.40 2.71 -35.78
C GLU A 277 10.08 2.73 -36.55
N ARG A 278 9.42 1.56 -36.70
CA ARG A 278 8.19 1.48 -37.51
C ARG A 278 6.93 1.58 -36.67
N ASN A 279 6.04 2.48 -37.07
CA ASN A 279 4.70 2.61 -36.48
C ASN A 279 3.79 1.39 -36.77
N SER A 280 4.20 0.50 -37.66
CA SER A 280 3.44 -0.70 -38.04
C SER A 280 3.64 -1.88 -37.11
N PHE A 281 4.65 -1.86 -36.22
CA PHE A 281 4.87 -2.93 -35.25
C PHE A 281 3.68 -3.06 -34.28
N ARG A 282 3.18 -4.27 -34.08
CA ARG A 282 1.97 -4.57 -33.28
C ARG A 282 2.23 -5.50 -32.09
N GLY A 283 3.48 -5.71 -31.72
CA GLY A 283 3.85 -6.57 -30.57
C GLY A 283 4.14 -8.03 -30.93
N HIS A 284 4.20 -8.40 -32.21
CA HIS A 284 4.52 -9.77 -32.60
C HIS A 284 5.95 -10.16 -32.24
N VAL A 285 6.10 -11.20 -31.42
CA VAL A 285 7.40 -11.68 -30.92
C VAL A 285 8.33 -12.13 -32.05
N LYS A 286 7.79 -12.69 -33.14
CA LYS A 286 8.57 -13.10 -34.32
C LYS A 286 9.28 -11.96 -35.05
N GLU A 287 8.84 -10.71 -34.85
CA GLU A 287 9.49 -9.53 -35.44
C GLU A 287 10.71 -9.03 -34.63
N LEU A 288 10.86 -9.53 -33.41
CA LEU A 288 12.00 -9.21 -32.54
C LEU A 288 13.27 -9.93 -33.03
N ARG A 289 14.42 -9.31 -32.80
CA ARG A 289 15.69 -9.99 -33.00
C ARG A 289 15.79 -11.22 -32.11
N PRO A 290 16.28 -12.37 -32.61
CA PRO A 290 16.37 -13.60 -31.81
C PRO A 290 17.15 -13.40 -30.51
N VAL A 291 18.28 -12.69 -30.53
CA VAL A 291 19.09 -12.39 -29.34
C VAL A 291 18.30 -11.57 -28.31
N PHE A 292 17.55 -10.55 -28.74
CA PHE A 292 16.70 -9.78 -27.84
C PHE A 292 15.60 -10.65 -27.22
N ARG A 293 14.98 -11.51 -28.01
CA ARG A 293 13.92 -12.42 -27.55
C ARG A 293 14.43 -13.40 -26.50
N GLU A 294 15.64 -13.91 -26.68
CA GLU A 294 16.29 -14.79 -25.72
C GLU A 294 16.61 -14.05 -24.40
N GLU A 295 17.25 -12.89 -24.49
CA GLU A 295 17.67 -12.14 -23.30
C GLU A 295 16.48 -11.56 -22.52
N ILE A 296 15.43 -11.06 -23.20
CA ILE A 296 14.21 -10.61 -22.51
C ILE A 296 13.49 -11.77 -21.84
N ARG A 297 13.49 -12.98 -22.43
CA ARG A 297 12.95 -14.19 -21.82
C ARG A 297 13.67 -14.51 -20.52
N LYS A 298 15.01 -14.57 -20.55
CA LYS A 298 15.84 -14.84 -19.36
C LYS A 298 15.59 -13.80 -18.28
N MET A 299 15.70 -12.51 -18.62
CA MET A 299 15.49 -11.41 -17.68
C MET A 299 14.13 -11.49 -16.97
N VAL A 300 13.05 -11.67 -17.73
CA VAL A 300 11.71 -11.73 -17.18
C VAL A 300 11.53 -12.93 -16.25
N MET A 301 12.02 -14.09 -16.64
CA MET A 301 11.96 -15.31 -15.81
C MET A 301 12.79 -15.17 -14.54
N THR A 302 13.97 -14.58 -14.59
CA THR A 302 14.81 -14.36 -13.40
C THR A 302 14.17 -13.36 -12.43
N LEU A 303 13.65 -12.24 -12.95
CA LEU A 303 13.12 -11.17 -12.10
C LEU A 303 11.72 -11.47 -11.53
N LEU A 304 10.92 -12.29 -12.22
CA LEU A 304 9.50 -12.51 -11.90
C LEU A 304 9.15 -13.96 -11.58
N SER A 305 10.14 -14.83 -11.40
CA SER A 305 9.88 -16.22 -10.96
C SER A 305 9.22 -16.24 -9.57
N PRO A 306 8.52 -17.32 -9.21
CA PRO A 306 7.95 -17.48 -7.86
C PRO A 306 8.96 -17.30 -6.72
N GLU A 307 10.25 -17.60 -6.98
CA GLU A 307 11.37 -17.42 -6.05
C GLU A 307 11.81 -15.97 -5.92
N ALA A 308 11.73 -15.21 -7.01
CA ALA A 308 12.16 -13.80 -7.06
C ALA A 308 11.09 -12.83 -6.56
N LEU A 309 9.80 -13.20 -6.69
CA LEU A 309 8.69 -12.35 -6.28
C LEU A 309 8.63 -12.19 -4.75
N GLN A 310 9.03 -11.02 -4.28
CA GLN A 310 9.01 -10.67 -2.86
C GLN A 310 7.91 -9.63 -2.59
N PRO A 311 7.07 -9.80 -1.55
CA PRO A 311 6.08 -8.81 -1.19
C PRO A 311 6.74 -7.48 -0.84
N LYS A 312 6.03 -6.36 -1.06
CA LYS A 312 6.50 -5.06 -0.60
C LYS A 312 6.69 -5.07 0.91
N ILE A 313 7.89 -4.70 1.35
CA ILE A 313 8.22 -4.51 2.76
C ILE A 313 8.17 -3.02 3.07
N VAL A 314 7.49 -2.64 4.13
CA VAL A 314 7.49 -1.30 4.68
C VAL A 314 7.73 -1.41 6.19
N ASN A 315 8.72 -0.72 6.69
CA ASN A 315 9.10 -0.75 8.11
C ASN A 315 9.29 -2.20 8.65
N GLY A 316 9.96 -3.05 7.87
CA GLY A 316 10.25 -4.44 8.21
C GLY A 316 9.07 -5.42 8.13
N LYS A 317 7.89 -4.98 7.65
CA LYS A 317 6.70 -5.84 7.54
C LYS A 317 6.19 -5.93 6.10
N PRO A 318 5.70 -7.12 5.66
CA PRO A 318 5.04 -7.25 4.38
C PRO A 318 3.75 -6.43 4.32
N ALA A 319 3.60 -5.62 3.28
CA ALA A 319 2.42 -4.80 3.04
C ALA A 319 1.30 -5.64 2.39
N THR A 320 0.06 -5.46 2.85
CA THR A 320 -1.14 -5.94 2.16
C THR A 320 -1.66 -4.90 1.18
N CYS A 321 -2.47 -5.33 0.20
CA CYS A 321 -3.11 -4.41 -0.75
C CYS A 321 -3.85 -3.27 -0.03
N LYS A 322 -4.59 -3.56 1.05
CA LYS A 322 -5.31 -2.55 1.84
C LYS A 322 -4.34 -1.55 2.51
N ARG A 323 -3.25 -2.04 3.12
CA ARG A 323 -2.25 -1.16 3.76
C ARG A 323 -1.52 -0.32 2.72
N MET A 324 -1.28 -0.88 1.54
CA MET A 324 -0.61 -0.17 0.46
C MET A 324 -1.38 1.07 -0.02
N ILE A 325 -2.71 1.06 0.03
CA ILE A 325 -3.52 2.26 -0.25
C ILE A 325 -3.14 3.41 0.69
N GLN A 326 -2.98 3.13 1.99
CA GLN A 326 -2.57 4.16 2.95
C GLN A 326 -1.14 4.64 2.71
N TYR A 327 -0.23 3.71 2.35
CA TYR A 327 1.16 4.06 2.03
C TYR A 327 1.26 4.99 0.82
N PHE A 328 0.53 4.70 -0.25
CA PHE A 328 0.44 5.59 -1.40
C PHE A 328 -0.06 6.99 -1.01
N LYS A 329 -1.06 7.07 -0.11
CA LYS A 329 -1.59 8.36 0.35
C LYS A 329 -0.55 9.19 1.09
N GLU A 330 0.14 8.58 2.06
CA GLU A 330 1.16 9.26 2.87
C GLU A 330 2.35 9.71 2.02
N TYR A 331 2.83 8.84 1.14
CA TYR A 331 3.94 9.20 0.26
C TYR A 331 3.53 10.25 -0.77
N ALA A 332 2.37 10.11 -1.43
CA ALA A 332 1.89 11.11 -2.37
C ALA A 332 1.71 12.48 -1.71
N ALA A 333 1.16 12.53 -0.49
CA ALA A 333 1.03 13.77 0.28
C ALA A 333 2.40 14.40 0.59
N THR A 334 3.43 13.60 0.83
CA THR A 334 4.79 14.08 1.07
C THR A 334 5.37 14.77 -0.18
N PHE A 335 4.99 14.32 -1.37
CA PHE A 335 5.45 14.87 -2.66
C PHE A 335 4.50 15.92 -3.26
N ASP A 336 3.39 16.27 -2.61
CA ASP A 336 2.41 17.27 -3.10
C ASP A 336 2.82 18.73 -2.78
N SER A 337 4.07 18.97 -2.39
CA SER A 337 4.60 20.31 -2.19
C SER A 337 5.11 20.94 -3.49
N SER A 338 5.18 22.27 -3.55
CA SER A 338 5.78 23.00 -4.69
C SER A 338 7.30 22.87 -4.76
N THR A 339 7.92 22.28 -3.75
CA THR A 339 9.36 22.01 -3.68
C THR A 339 9.58 20.51 -3.49
N MET A 340 10.76 20.02 -3.92
CA MET A 340 11.14 18.64 -3.64
C MET A 340 11.14 18.40 -2.11
N PRO A 341 10.53 17.30 -1.65
CA PRO A 341 10.57 16.97 -0.24
C PRO A 341 12.01 16.70 0.19
N LEU A 342 12.33 17.18 1.37
CA LEU A 342 13.60 16.81 2.00
C LEU A 342 13.55 15.32 2.38
N PRO A 343 14.68 14.62 2.41
CA PRO A 343 14.75 13.22 2.87
C PRO A 343 14.09 13.01 4.25
N MET A 344 14.17 14.00 5.14
CA MET A 344 13.50 13.99 6.44
C MET A 344 11.97 13.88 6.33
N ASN A 345 11.35 14.48 5.31
CA ASN A 345 9.89 14.37 5.11
C ASN A 345 9.46 12.93 4.80
N ILE A 346 10.30 12.18 4.08
CA ILE A 346 10.06 10.75 3.80
C ILE A 346 10.17 9.94 5.10
N LEU A 347 11.15 10.25 5.94
CA LEU A 347 11.31 9.62 7.26
C LEU A 347 10.09 9.89 8.16
N GLN A 348 9.58 11.11 8.18
CA GLN A 348 8.36 11.48 8.90
C GLN A 348 7.13 10.74 8.34
N ALA A 349 7.01 10.59 7.02
CA ALA A 349 5.95 9.78 6.41
C ALA A 349 6.02 8.32 6.91
N ASN A 350 7.21 7.72 6.96
CA ASN A 350 7.40 6.38 7.50
C ASN A 350 7.05 6.29 9.00
N ALA A 351 7.39 7.31 9.78
CA ALA A 351 6.99 7.37 11.19
C ALA A 351 5.47 7.41 11.36
N ARG A 352 4.76 8.22 10.54
CA ARG A 352 3.28 8.25 10.53
C ARG A 352 2.68 6.91 10.13
N LEU A 353 3.26 6.22 9.15
CA LEU A 353 2.83 4.89 8.73
C LEU A 353 3.02 3.84 9.83
N LEU A 354 4.14 3.86 10.55
CA LEU A 354 4.36 2.98 11.71
C LEU A 354 3.33 3.22 12.80
N ASN A 355 3.05 4.47 13.13
CA ASN A 355 2.03 4.82 14.11
C ASN A 355 0.64 4.37 13.67
N TYR A 356 0.31 4.53 12.39
CA TYR A 356 -0.94 4.01 11.82
C TYR A 356 -1.03 2.49 11.95
N GLU A 357 0.03 1.75 11.61
CA GLU A 357 0.07 0.29 11.74
C GLU A 357 -0.08 -0.15 13.19
N ALA A 358 0.69 0.46 14.10
CA ALA A 358 0.60 0.16 15.52
C ALA A 358 -0.83 0.36 16.05
N THR A 359 -1.49 1.44 15.60
CA THR A 359 -2.89 1.74 15.95
C THR A 359 -3.85 0.67 15.42
N GLN A 360 -3.71 0.23 14.16
CA GLN A 360 -4.55 -0.81 13.57
C GLN A 360 -4.34 -2.18 14.22
N ASP A 361 -3.10 -2.54 14.52
CA ASP A 361 -2.76 -3.79 15.19
C ASP A 361 -3.31 -3.80 16.63
N ALA A 362 -3.18 -2.70 17.36
CA ALA A 362 -3.74 -2.52 18.69
C ALA A 362 -5.29 -2.61 18.70
N LYS A 363 -5.94 -1.94 17.73
CA LYS A 363 -7.39 -2.07 17.51
C LYS A 363 -7.78 -3.52 17.25
N SER A 364 -7.03 -4.24 16.44
CA SER A 364 -7.27 -5.66 16.13
C SER A 364 -7.15 -6.53 17.38
N VAL A 365 -6.20 -6.25 18.27
CA VAL A 365 -6.06 -6.92 19.57
C VAL A 365 -7.30 -6.66 20.43
N TYR A 366 -7.75 -5.41 20.52
CA TYR A 366 -8.97 -5.04 21.25
C TYR A 366 -10.18 -5.80 20.74
N CYS A 367 -10.45 -5.75 19.43
CA CYS A 367 -11.59 -6.43 18.81
C CYS A 367 -11.56 -7.93 19.08
N ARG A 368 -10.43 -8.60 18.85
CA ARG A 368 -10.27 -10.04 19.07
C ARG A 368 -10.55 -10.44 20.53
N LEU A 369 -10.11 -9.64 21.50
CA LEU A 369 -10.35 -9.89 22.92
C LEU A 369 -11.81 -9.63 23.29
N MET A 370 -12.42 -8.57 22.77
CA MET A 370 -13.84 -8.28 22.98
C MET A 370 -14.74 -9.33 22.32
N ASP A 371 -14.42 -9.79 21.10
CA ASP A 371 -15.17 -10.87 20.44
C ASP A 371 -15.19 -12.14 21.30
N ARG A 372 -14.03 -12.54 21.87
CA ARG A 372 -13.95 -13.66 22.81
C ARG A 372 -14.76 -13.42 24.07
N ALA A 373 -14.68 -12.21 24.65
CA ALA A 373 -15.38 -11.87 25.86
C ALA A 373 -16.90 -11.76 25.67
N THR A 374 -17.36 -11.54 24.43
CA THR A 374 -18.77 -11.33 24.08
C THR A 374 -19.34 -12.44 23.18
N SER A 375 -18.65 -13.57 22.98
CA SER A 375 -19.03 -14.64 22.05
C SER A 375 -20.33 -15.39 22.40
N GLY A 376 -20.85 -15.30 23.64
CA GLY A 376 -22.06 -15.97 24.07
C GLY A 376 -23.34 -15.40 23.44
N HIS A 377 -24.40 -16.21 23.40
CA HIS A 377 -25.71 -15.82 22.88
C HIS A 377 -26.52 -14.95 23.86
N SER A 378 -26.16 -14.95 25.14
CA SER A 378 -26.86 -14.20 26.18
C SER A 378 -26.31 -12.78 26.33
N MET A 379 -27.21 -11.85 26.70
CA MET A 379 -26.83 -10.47 26.99
C MET A 379 -25.90 -10.43 28.22
N ILE A 380 -24.81 -9.73 28.12
CA ILE A 380 -23.84 -9.52 29.20
C ILE A 380 -24.28 -8.28 30.00
N PRO A 381 -24.31 -8.34 31.36
CA PRO A 381 -24.57 -7.17 32.16
C PRO A 381 -23.64 -6.01 31.86
N GLU A 382 -24.15 -4.78 31.85
CA GLU A 382 -23.42 -3.59 31.44
C GLU A 382 -22.09 -3.39 32.21
N LYS A 383 -22.14 -3.63 33.55
CA LYS A 383 -20.94 -3.57 34.40
C LYS A 383 -19.84 -4.51 33.91
N LYS A 384 -20.21 -5.76 33.59
CA LYS A 384 -19.25 -6.77 33.10
C LYS A 384 -18.75 -6.45 31.68
N LEU A 385 -19.62 -5.88 30.84
CA LEU A 385 -19.24 -5.43 29.51
C LEU A 385 -18.21 -4.28 29.59
N LEU A 386 -18.39 -3.33 30.52
CA LEU A 386 -17.48 -2.24 30.80
C LEU A 386 -16.12 -2.75 31.36
N GLU A 387 -16.15 -3.70 32.30
CA GLU A 387 -14.93 -4.34 32.82
C GLU A 387 -14.13 -5.01 31.71
N ASN A 388 -14.80 -5.72 30.79
CA ASN A 388 -14.18 -6.30 29.63
C ASN A 388 -13.57 -5.23 28.69
N HIS A 389 -14.30 -4.13 28.45
CA HIS A 389 -13.80 -3.01 27.66
C HIS A 389 -12.49 -2.44 28.22
N ILE A 390 -12.46 -2.14 29.52
CA ILE A 390 -11.28 -1.59 30.20
C ILE A 390 -10.10 -2.56 30.07
N ARG A 391 -10.31 -3.84 30.39
CA ARG A 391 -9.26 -4.87 30.32
C ARG A 391 -8.72 -5.04 28.89
N CYS A 392 -9.60 -5.10 27.89
CA CYS A 392 -9.21 -5.23 26.49
C CYS A 392 -8.56 -3.95 25.97
N GLY A 393 -8.98 -2.78 26.44
CA GLY A 393 -8.37 -1.50 26.13
C GLY A 393 -6.92 -1.41 26.63
N ILE A 394 -6.67 -1.81 27.88
CA ILE A 394 -5.29 -1.88 28.42
C ILE A 394 -4.41 -2.83 27.58
N ALA A 395 -4.93 -3.98 27.21
CA ALA A 395 -4.18 -4.92 26.36
C ALA A 395 -3.86 -4.34 24.98
N ALA A 396 -4.78 -3.55 24.41
CA ALA A 396 -4.56 -2.85 23.13
C ALA A 396 -3.49 -1.76 23.24
N VAL A 397 -3.54 -0.93 24.30
CA VAL A 397 -2.51 0.10 24.54
C VAL A 397 -1.13 -0.55 24.74
N ASN A 398 -1.04 -1.62 25.52
CA ASN A 398 0.21 -2.36 25.68
C ASN A 398 0.72 -2.96 24.34
N ALA A 399 -0.18 -3.39 23.46
CA ALA A 399 0.19 -3.84 22.13
C ALA A 399 0.73 -2.71 21.27
N TYR A 400 0.11 -1.51 21.32
CA TYR A 400 0.58 -0.30 20.66
C TYR A 400 1.99 0.09 21.14
N ASP A 401 2.21 0.09 22.46
CA ASP A 401 3.48 0.53 23.05
C ASP A 401 4.67 -0.40 22.73
N ARG A 402 4.40 -1.67 22.46
CA ARG A 402 5.42 -2.65 22.04
C ARG A 402 5.85 -2.50 20.59
N HIS A 403 5.11 -1.75 19.77
CA HIS A 403 5.53 -1.53 18.39
C HIS A 403 6.81 -0.69 18.32
N PRO A 404 7.74 -1.08 17.41
CA PRO A 404 8.91 -0.24 17.11
C PRO A 404 8.44 1.15 16.65
N LYS A 405 9.13 2.19 17.07
CA LYS A 405 8.79 3.59 16.74
C LYS A 405 9.98 4.28 16.10
N ILE A 406 9.71 5.12 15.11
CA ILE A 406 10.66 6.11 14.61
C ILE A 406 10.33 7.40 15.35
N ILE A 407 11.28 7.92 16.11
CA ILE A 407 11.12 9.20 16.83
C ILE A 407 11.40 10.31 15.82
N ALA A 408 10.35 10.81 15.17
CA ALA A 408 10.45 11.93 14.24
C ALA A 408 10.18 13.27 14.96
N GLU A 409 9.23 13.31 15.91
CA GLU A 409 8.93 14.49 16.76
C GLU A 409 8.33 14.06 18.12
N ALA A 410 8.65 14.80 19.17
CA ALA A 410 8.23 14.46 20.54
C ALA A 410 6.70 14.63 20.80
N GLY A 411 5.97 15.35 19.93
CA GLY A 411 4.52 15.58 20.02
C GLY A 411 3.65 14.43 19.53
N ASP A 412 4.15 13.66 18.55
CA ASP A 412 3.37 12.64 17.81
C ASP A 412 2.84 11.49 18.69
N GLN A 413 3.48 11.18 19.79
CA GLN A 413 3.09 10.04 20.63
C GLN A 413 1.78 10.29 21.37
N LYS A 414 1.56 11.51 21.89
CA LYS A 414 0.35 11.85 22.65
C LYS A 414 -0.88 11.81 21.74
N ASP A 415 -0.80 12.40 20.58
CA ASP A 415 -1.88 12.45 19.59
C ASP A 415 -2.28 11.06 19.09
N ASN A 416 -1.32 10.15 18.97
CA ASN A 416 -1.59 8.78 18.51
C ASN A 416 -2.24 7.90 19.57
N HIS A 417 -1.94 8.10 20.87
CA HIS A 417 -2.67 7.44 21.95
C HIS A 417 -4.12 7.93 22.03
N GLU A 418 -4.36 9.23 21.85
CA GLU A 418 -5.72 9.80 21.81
C GLU A 418 -6.51 9.22 20.64
N LYS A 419 -5.93 9.13 19.44
CA LYS A 419 -6.56 8.49 18.27
C LYS A 419 -6.88 7.00 18.52
N LEU A 420 -5.95 6.26 19.15
CA LEU A 420 -6.22 4.86 19.50
C LEU A 420 -7.40 4.74 20.46
N GLN A 421 -7.47 5.62 21.47
CA GLN A 421 -8.58 5.63 22.43
C GLN A 421 -9.91 5.94 21.76
N GLU A 422 -9.96 6.89 20.83
CA GLU A 422 -11.15 7.20 20.04
C GLU A 422 -11.64 5.98 19.24
N LEU A 423 -10.72 5.27 18.58
CA LEU A 423 -11.05 4.07 17.82
C LEU A 423 -11.58 2.93 18.70
N ILE A 424 -10.97 2.73 19.88
CA ILE A 424 -11.41 1.73 20.86
C ILE A 424 -12.81 2.08 21.38
N ASN A 425 -13.07 3.35 21.69
CA ASN A 425 -14.37 3.82 22.14
C ASN A 425 -15.45 3.66 21.06
N ALA A 426 -15.14 3.99 19.82
CA ALA A 426 -16.06 3.79 18.69
C ALA A 426 -16.44 2.30 18.51
N GLU A 427 -15.45 1.38 18.63
CA GLU A 427 -15.72 -0.06 18.61
C GLU A 427 -16.54 -0.51 19.83
N PHE A 428 -16.31 0.07 21.00
CA PHE A 428 -17.10 -0.26 22.19
C PHE A 428 -18.57 0.07 22.02
N GLU A 429 -18.91 1.19 21.40
CA GLU A 429 -20.29 1.53 21.07
C GLU A 429 -20.92 0.50 20.10
N ARG A 430 -20.14 -0.07 19.20
CA ARG A 430 -20.59 -1.19 18.37
C ARG A 430 -20.90 -2.43 19.22
N TYR A 431 -20.01 -2.78 20.16
CA TYR A 431 -20.22 -3.92 21.06
C TYR A 431 -21.42 -3.72 21.98
N LYS A 432 -21.70 -2.52 22.49
CA LYS A 432 -22.90 -2.22 23.25
C LYS A 432 -24.17 -2.50 22.44
N ARG A 433 -24.21 -2.01 21.18
CA ARG A 433 -25.38 -2.26 20.30
C ARG A 433 -25.58 -3.75 20.01
N VAL A 434 -24.52 -4.48 19.75
CA VAL A 434 -24.58 -5.94 19.50
C VAL A 434 -25.02 -6.66 20.78
N ASN A 435 -24.53 -6.27 21.96
CA ASN A 435 -24.90 -6.88 23.23
C ASN A 435 -26.37 -6.62 23.59
N SER A 436 -26.90 -5.43 23.36
CA SER A 436 -28.31 -5.10 23.61
C SER A 436 -29.28 -5.83 22.67
N ALA A 437 -28.81 -6.24 21.49
CA ALA A 437 -29.62 -7.07 20.57
C ALA A 437 -29.66 -8.56 20.95
N LYS A 438 -28.87 -9.00 21.93
CA LYS A 438 -28.88 -10.39 22.42
C LYS A 438 -30.05 -10.65 23.34
N LYS A 439 -30.51 -11.91 23.42
CA LYS A 439 -31.59 -12.33 24.33
C LYS A 439 -31.14 -12.20 25.78
N VAL A 440 -32.01 -11.66 26.63
CA VAL A 440 -31.79 -11.57 28.09
C VAL A 440 -31.83 -12.98 28.68
N PRO A 441 -30.81 -13.43 29.45
CA PRO A 441 -30.85 -14.72 30.09
C PRO A 441 -32.06 -14.80 31.06
N GLY A 442 -32.90 -15.79 30.88
CA GLY A 442 -34.00 -16.07 31.78
C GLY A 442 -35.38 -15.55 31.41
N CYS A 443 -35.53 -14.68 30.38
CA CYS A 443 -36.87 -14.18 29.97
C CYS A 443 -37.61 -15.03 28.94
N VAL A 444 -36.98 -16.05 28.35
CA VAL A 444 -37.59 -16.79 27.24
C VAL A 444 -38.62 -17.83 27.71
N HIS A 445 -38.46 -18.38 28.91
CA HIS A 445 -39.38 -19.41 29.40
C HIS A 445 -40.68 -18.87 30.00
N THR A 446 -40.69 -17.63 30.52
CA THR A 446 -41.91 -17.03 31.11
C THR A 446 -42.82 -16.40 30.06
N LEU A 447 -42.29 -15.85 28.97
CA LEU A 447 -43.13 -15.24 27.93
C LEU A 447 -43.75 -16.27 26.98
N THR A 448 -43.07 -17.40 26.70
CA THR A 448 -43.67 -18.50 25.95
C THR A 448 -44.74 -19.23 26.76
N ALA A 449 -44.55 -19.43 28.07
CA ALA A 449 -45.54 -20.06 28.90
C ALA A 449 -46.79 -19.18 29.11
N CYS A 450 -46.65 -17.85 29.14
CA CYS A 450 -47.79 -16.93 29.15
C CYS A 450 -48.45 -16.73 27.79
N GLY A 451 -47.66 -16.79 26.69
CA GLY A 451 -48.14 -16.62 25.33
C GLY A 451 -49.03 -17.76 24.85
N ASP A 452 -48.64 -18.99 25.13
CA ASP A 452 -49.40 -20.19 24.74
C ASP A 452 -50.70 -20.36 25.49
N SER A 453 -50.78 -19.86 26.73
CA SER A 453 -52.02 -19.90 27.54
C SER A 453 -53.07 -18.88 27.09
N VAL A 454 -52.66 -17.76 26.50
CA VAL A 454 -53.56 -16.70 26.00
C VAL A 454 -54.00 -16.94 24.56
N LEU A 455 -53.15 -17.58 23.74
CA LEU A 455 -53.45 -17.89 22.35
C LEU A 455 -54.42 -19.05 22.14
N LEU A 456 -54.52 -19.97 23.11
CA LEU A 456 -55.49 -21.08 23.08
C LEU A 456 -56.93 -20.64 23.43
N GLY A 457 -57.11 -19.43 24.01
CA GLY A 457 -58.41 -18.89 24.40
C GLY A 457 -59.13 -18.00 23.39
N LEU A 458 -58.44 -17.43 22.39
CA LEU A 458 -59.03 -16.35 21.59
C LEU A 458 -58.88 -16.50 20.06
N GLY A 459 -58.38 -17.58 19.51
CA GLY A 459 -58.47 -17.88 18.06
C GLY A 459 -57.95 -16.79 17.11
N LEU A 460 -57.03 -15.93 17.53
CA LEU A 460 -56.48 -14.83 16.74
C LEU A 460 -54.95 -14.95 16.64
N GLY A 461 -54.53 -15.75 15.68
CA GLY A 461 -53.14 -15.73 15.19
C GLY A 461 -52.92 -14.51 14.28
N ALA A 462 -51.79 -13.85 14.44
CA ALA A 462 -51.17 -12.91 13.51
C ALA A 462 -51.37 -11.38 13.67
N ALA A 463 -51.81 -10.86 14.82
CA ALA A 463 -51.88 -9.41 14.99
C ALA A 463 -51.08 -8.82 16.20
N ALA A 464 -50.38 -9.64 16.98
CA ALA A 464 -49.79 -9.20 18.26
C ALA A 464 -48.43 -8.47 18.15
N SER A 465 -47.72 -8.55 17.01
CA SER A 465 -46.44 -7.87 16.83
C SER A 465 -46.54 -6.39 16.40
N GLY A 466 -47.69 -5.99 15.85
CA GLY A 466 -47.92 -4.60 15.44
C GLY A 466 -48.49 -3.68 16.56
N ALA A 467 -49.23 -4.26 17.50
CA ALA A 467 -49.93 -3.46 18.54
C ALA A 467 -49.02 -3.02 19.69
N VAL A 468 -48.00 -3.79 20.03
CA VAL A 468 -47.07 -3.42 21.12
C VAL A 468 -46.11 -2.33 20.67
N ALA A 469 -45.69 -2.31 19.39
CA ALA A 469 -44.89 -1.24 18.83
C ALA A 469 -45.67 0.07 18.66
N GLY A 470 -46.99 -0.02 18.36
CA GLY A 470 -47.86 1.15 18.20
C GLY A 470 -48.19 1.87 19.52
N THR A 471 -48.34 1.14 20.63
CA THR A 471 -48.65 1.73 21.96
C THR A 471 -47.45 2.41 22.58
N VAL A 472 -46.26 1.93 22.38
CA VAL A 472 -45.01 2.61 22.81
C VAL A 472 -44.78 3.91 22.01
N PHE A 473 -45.16 3.93 20.74
CA PHE A 473 -45.03 5.12 19.88
C PHE A 473 -46.12 6.18 20.20
N ALA A 474 -47.34 5.77 20.61
CA ALA A 474 -48.42 6.72 20.95
C ALA A 474 -48.18 7.43 22.27
N LEU A 475 -47.50 6.81 23.24
CA LEU A 475 -47.10 7.44 24.50
C LEU A 475 -45.93 8.43 24.34
N ALA A 476 -45.09 8.25 23.29
CA ALA A 476 -43.99 9.16 22.98
C ALA A 476 -44.44 10.42 22.21
N ALA A 477 -45.59 10.37 21.51
CA ALA A 477 -46.09 11.50 20.71
C ALA A 477 -46.91 12.53 21.55
N GLY A 478 -47.23 12.24 22.80
CA GLY A 478 -47.99 13.12 23.70
C GLY A 478 -47.15 14.10 24.51
N ILE A 479 -45.83 14.01 24.47
CA ILE A 479 -44.94 14.94 25.17
C ILE A 479 -44.24 15.78 24.13
N GLY A 480 -44.51 17.08 24.11
CA GLY A 480 -44.08 18.03 23.07
C GLY A 480 -42.60 17.89 22.71
N SER A 481 -42.34 18.12 21.44
CA SER A 481 -41.07 17.88 20.72
C SER A 481 -39.79 18.52 21.31
N ALA A 482 -39.93 19.44 22.27
CA ALA A 482 -38.77 20.08 22.92
C ALA A 482 -38.19 19.29 24.11
N GLY A 483 -38.91 18.31 24.69
CA GLY A 483 -38.43 17.54 25.84
C GLY A 483 -37.67 16.26 25.48
N ILE A 484 -37.89 15.71 24.29
CA ILE A 484 -37.34 14.40 23.91
C ILE A 484 -35.89 14.53 23.33
N VAL A 485 -35.53 15.69 22.78
CA VAL A 485 -34.20 15.95 22.23
C VAL A 485 -33.16 16.27 23.33
N ALA A 486 -33.58 16.79 24.48
CA ALA A 486 -32.69 17.20 25.58
C ALA A 486 -32.21 16.01 26.44
N ILE A 487 -33.02 14.96 26.61
CA ILE A 487 -32.70 13.83 27.49
C ILE A 487 -31.57 12.93 26.95
N PRO A 488 -31.53 12.55 25.65
CA PRO A 488 -30.42 11.77 25.14
C PRO A 488 -29.08 12.52 25.13
N PHE A 489 -29.11 13.84 24.91
CA PHE A 489 -27.88 14.65 24.85
C PHE A 489 -27.29 14.91 26.23
N THR A 490 -28.10 15.12 27.26
CA THR A 490 -27.64 15.29 28.65
C THR A 490 -27.12 13.98 29.24
N ILE A 491 -27.73 12.84 28.92
CA ILE A 491 -27.25 11.53 29.40
C ILE A 491 -25.91 11.17 28.73
N VAL A 492 -25.77 11.43 27.45
CA VAL A 492 -24.50 11.17 26.71
C VAL A 492 -23.38 12.09 27.19
N THR A 493 -23.66 13.37 27.46
CA THR A 493 -22.66 14.31 27.99
C THR A 493 -22.31 14.02 29.45
N LEU A 494 -23.25 13.67 30.29
CA LEU A 494 -23.01 13.32 31.70
C LEU A 494 -22.28 11.97 31.86
N THR A 495 -22.62 10.97 31.05
CA THR A 495 -21.86 9.69 31.01
C THR A 495 -20.48 9.85 30.43
N GLY A 496 -20.30 10.68 29.41
CA GLY A 496 -18.99 11.03 28.83
C GLY A 496 -18.10 11.77 29.84
N ILE A 497 -18.64 12.77 30.55
CA ILE A 497 -17.92 13.51 31.59
C ILE A 497 -17.63 12.60 32.80
N TRP A 498 -18.59 11.75 33.21
CA TRP A 498 -18.37 10.81 34.29
C TRP A 498 -17.30 9.77 33.95
N LEU A 499 -17.33 9.22 32.74
CA LEU A 499 -16.32 8.29 32.25
C LEU A 499 -14.94 8.97 32.18
N TYR A 500 -14.87 10.20 31.68
CA TYR A 500 -13.62 10.99 31.60
C TYR A 500 -13.06 11.31 32.99
N VAL A 501 -13.90 11.69 33.94
CA VAL A 501 -13.49 12.05 35.32
C VAL A 501 -13.02 10.81 36.09
N TYR A 502 -13.67 9.65 35.93
CA TYR A 502 -13.31 8.44 36.69
C TYR A 502 -12.21 7.58 36.03
N THR A 503 -12.13 7.53 34.73
CA THR A 503 -11.11 6.70 34.03
C THR A 503 -9.77 7.40 33.91
N LYS A 504 -9.73 8.73 33.79
CA LYS A 504 -8.50 9.51 33.72
C LYS A 504 -7.58 9.35 34.95
N PRO A 505 -8.07 9.41 36.20
CA PRO A 505 -7.21 9.19 37.36
C PRO A 505 -6.73 7.75 37.51
N LEU A 506 -7.56 6.75 37.15
CA LEU A 506 -7.17 5.33 37.16
C LEU A 506 -6.10 5.04 36.10
N PHE A 507 -6.27 5.58 34.90
CA PHE A 507 -5.31 5.47 33.82
C PHE A 507 -3.98 6.15 34.15
N MET A 508 -4.04 7.38 34.74
CA MET A 508 -2.84 8.12 35.17
C MET A 508 -2.13 7.47 36.35
N ARG A 509 -2.85 6.78 37.26
CA ARG A 509 -2.23 6.00 38.34
C ARG A 509 -1.51 4.75 37.80
N CYS A 510 -2.05 4.04 36.81
CA CYS A 510 -1.37 2.93 36.16
C CYS A 510 -0.10 3.36 35.43
N VAL A 511 -0.13 4.50 34.74
CA VAL A 511 1.05 5.07 34.06
C VAL A 511 2.10 5.52 35.09
N ALA A 512 1.68 6.14 36.20
CA ALA A 512 2.59 6.60 37.25
C ALA A 512 3.21 5.45 38.06
N SER A 513 2.51 4.32 38.26
CA SER A 513 3.09 3.14 38.93
C SER A 513 4.17 2.48 38.07
N ARG A 514 3.98 2.46 36.76
CA ARG A 514 4.95 1.89 35.81
C ARG A 514 6.23 2.72 35.74
N HIS A 515 6.15 4.06 35.73
CA HIS A 515 7.32 4.92 35.81
C HIS A 515 8.07 4.82 37.14
N ARG A 516 7.45 4.28 38.19
CA ARG A 516 8.10 4.00 39.45
C ARG A 516 8.82 2.65 39.43
N GLU A 517 8.25 1.63 38.79
CA GLU A 517 8.90 0.33 38.56
C GLU A 517 10.09 0.43 37.62
N ASP A 518 9.97 1.18 36.53
CA ASP A 518 11.08 1.40 35.59
C ASP A 518 12.25 2.14 36.26
N ARG A 519 11.98 3.09 37.17
CA ARG A 519 13.03 3.78 37.95
C ARG A 519 13.69 2.89 39.01
N LEU A 520 12.95 1.93 39.56
CA LEU A 520 13.51 0.95 40.47
C LEU A 520 14.42 -0.05 39.74
N LEU A 521 14.03 -0.49 38.54
CA LEU A 521 14.85 -1.36 37.70
C LEU A 521 16.12 -0.65 37.16
N GLU A 522 16.07 0.65 36.93
CA GLU A 522 17.27 1.45 36.58
C GLU A 522 18.20 1.70 37.77
N SER A 523 17.66 1.79 38.99
CA SER A 523 18.50 1.93 40.20
C SER A 523 19.22 0.61 40.51
N ASP A 524 18.56 -0.53 40.39
CA ASP A 524 19.17 -1.84 40.61
C ASP A 524 20.26 -2.20 39.57
N ARG A 525 20.12 -1.69 38.32
CA ARG A 525 21.17 -1.84 37.29
C ARG A 525 22.43 -0.99 37.60
N LYS A 526 22.27 0.17 38.22
CA LYS A 526 23.40 1.03 38.56
C LYS A 526 24.18 0.53 39.79
N ASP A 527 23.56 -0.25 40.65
CA ASP A 527 24.23 -0.85 41.81
C ASP A 527 24.95 -2.17 41.48
N THR A 528 24.54 -2.89 40.43
CA THR A 528 25.25 -4.07 39.92
C THR A 528 26.49 -3.75 39.07
N ASP A 529 26.59 -2.56 38.51
CA ASP A 529 27.80 -2.11 37.78
C ASP A 529 28.87 -1.45 38.70
N ARG A 530 28.65 -1.43 40.03
CA ARG A 530 29.59 -0.90 41.04
C ARG A 530 30.20 -1.94 41.98
N THR A 531 29.88 -3.21 41.78
CA THR A 531 30.53 -4.34 42.41
C THR A 531 31.28 -5.17 41.38
#